data_082d4ef4e8e38fbefdb1f517e6f48831
#
_entry.id   082d4ef4e8e38fbefdb1f517e6f48831
#
_cell.length_a   1.000
_cell.length_b   1.000
_cell.length_c   1.000
_cell.angle_alpha   90.00
_cell.angle_beta   90.00
_cell.angle_gamma   90.00
#
_symmetry.space_group_name_H-M   'P 1'
#
loop_
_entity.id
_entity.type
_entity.pdbx_description
1 polymer ?
#
loop_
_entity_poly.entity_id
_entity_poly.type
_entity_poly.pdbx_seq_one_letter_code
_entity_poly.pdbx_strand_id
1 'polypeptide(L)'
;MPKQRSVVPLNDVDDAFRLFSELLTPSVTDVRGETVFVDIGDYVHLMQEEQRLERISWVLETLTNPEEIRKGHRKETPFREVYINRVYRSEHDMEGEPFVVGVNRGFLGLDFRTAFVPRPSYLTQIRKGQLIWKAKN
;
A
#
# COMPACT_ATOMS: atom_id res chain seq x y z
N MET A 1 6.19 20.47 2.83
CA MET A 1 5.57 20.39 1.50
C MET A 1 4.26 19.62 1.58
N PRO A 2 3.21 20.09 0.94
CA PRO A 2 1.97 19.33 0.87
C PRO A 2 2.18 18.06 0.06
N LYS A 3 1.39 17.04 0.37
CA LYS A 3 1.43 15.78 -0.35
C LYS A 3 1.04 16.00 -1.82
N GLN A 4 1.84 15.46 -2.73
CA GLN A 4 1.52 15.47 -4.14
C GLN A 4 0.47 14.40 -4.44
N ARG A 5 -0.39 14.70 -5.40
CA ARG A 5 -1.41 13.77 -5.87
C ARG A 5 -0.73 12.54 -6.48
N SER A 6 -1.16 11.35 -6.08
CA SER A 6 -0.60 10.09 -6.54
C SER A 6 -1.19 9.69 -7.89
N VAL A 7 -0.62 10.18 -8.97
CA VAL A 7 -1.06 9.85 -10.33
C VAL A 7 -0.19 8.69 -10.84
N VAL A 8 -0.76 7.48 -10.85
CA VAL A 8 -0.05 6.26 -11.23
C VAL A 8 -0.95 5.43 -12.14
N PRO A 9 -0.64 5.30 -13.43
CA PRO A 9 -1.43 4.48 -14.33
C PRO A 9 -1.44 3.01 -13.89
N LEU A 10 -2.47 2.29 -14.28
CA LEU A 10 -2.49 0.84 -14.11
C LEU A 10 -1.40 0.24 -14.98
N ASN A 11 -0.68 -0.74 -14.46
CA ASN A 11 0.29 -1.49 -15.25
C ASN A 11 -0.39 -2.67 -15.93
N ASP A 12 0.23 -3.17 -17.01
CA ASP A 12 -0.20 -4.39 -17.65
C ASP A 12 0.00 -5.57 -16.70
N VAL A 13 -0.94 -6.50 -16.68
CA VAL A 13 -0.86 -7.72 -15.87
C VAL A 13 0.38 -8.54 -16.26
N ASP A 14 0.73 -8.56 -17.54
CA ASP A 14 1.90 -9.30 -18.03
C ASP A 14 3.23 -8.74 -17.50
N ASP A 15 3.25 -7.46 -17.11
CA ASP A 15 4.44 -6.83 -16.53
C ASP A 15 4.50 -6.97 -15.01
N ALA A 16 3.44 -7.51 -14.38
CA ALA A 16 3.29 -7.47 -12.93
C ALA A 16 4.46 -8.12 -12.18
N PHE A 17 4.90 -9.29 -12.60
CA PHE A 17 6.00 -10.00 -11.93
C PHE A 17 7.31 -9.21 -12.01
N ARG A 18 7.61 -8.68 -13.19
CA ARG A 18 8.82 -7.88 -13.38
C ARG A 18 8.80 -6.64 -12.51
N LEU A 19 7.67 -5.92 -12.51
CA LEU A 19 7.51 -4.71 -11.69
C LEU A 19 7.61 -5.04 -10.20
N PHE A 20 6.96 -6.12 -9.75
CA PHE A 20 7.04 -6.55 -8.36
C PHE A 20 8.49 -6.79 -7.96
N SER A 21 9.23 -7.55 -8.77
CA SER A 21 10.62 -7.88 -8.49
C SER A 21 11.52 -6.64 -8.46
N GLU A 22 11.36 -5.75 -9.44
CA GLU A 22 12.22 -4.58 -9.58
C GLU A 22 11.91 -3.47 -8.57
N LEU A 23 10.61 -3.23 -8.31
CA LEU A 23 10.18 -2.09 -7.50
C LEU A 23 10.08 -2.40 -6.02
N LEU A 24 9.73 -3.63 -5.65
CA LEU A 24 9.36 -3.95 -4.28
C LEU A 24 10.35 -4.84 -3.55
N THR A 25 11.01 -5.76 -4.27
CA THR A 25 11.90 -6.71 -3.60
C THR A 25 13.35 -6.25 -3.63
N PRO A 26 14.15 -6.58 -2.61
CA PRO A 26 13.79 -7.29 -1.37
C PRO A 26 13.12 -6.40 -0.33
N SER A 27 13.11 -5.10 -0.54
CA SER A 27 12.52 -4.18 0.43
C SER A 27 12.22 -2.81 -0.19
N VAL A 28 11.37 -2.06 0.48
CA VAL A 28 11.05 -0.68 0.14
C VAL A 28 11.26 0.17 1.40
N THR A 29 11.91 1.31 1.26
CA THR A 29 11.98 2.29 2.35
C THR A 29 10.71 3.13 2.30
N ASP A 30 9.93 3.10 3.38
CA ASP A 30 8.65 3.81 3.41
C ASP A 30 8.81 5.32 3.65
N VAL A 31 7.70 6.04 3.69
CA VAL A 31 7.69 7.50 3.88
C VAL A 31 8.34 7.93 5.20
N ARG A 32 8.35 7.07 6.21
CA ARG A 32 8.97 7.34 7.52
C ARG A 32 10.47 7.01 7.55
N GLY A 33 11.00 6.41 6.49
CA GLY A 33 12.37 5.89 6.47
C GLY A 33 12.50 4.49 7.03
N GLU A 34 11.39 3.80 7.30
CA GLU A 34 11.43 2.42 7.77
C GLU A 34 11.48 1.42 6.62
N THR A 35 12.09 0.28 6.87
CA THR A 35 12.24 -0.77 5.85
C THR A 35 11.02 -1.68 5.86
N VAL A 36 10.39 -1.84 4.70
CA VAL A 36 9.33 -2.81 4.46
C VAL A 36 9.91 -3.96 3.63
N PHE A 37 10.02 -5.12 4.24
CA PHE A 37 10.55 -6.31 3.56
C PHE A 37 9.46 -6.93 2.70
N VAL A 38 9.80 -7.23 1.45
CA VAL A 38 8.89 -7.82 0.47
C VAL A 38 9.55 -9.05 -0.12
N ASP A 39 8.92 -10.21 0.09
CA ASP A 39 9.40 -11.49 -0.40
C ASP A 39 8.70 -11.82 -1.72
N ILE A 40 9.39 -12.56 -2.58
CA ILE A 40 8.79 -13.04 -3.83
C ILE A 40 7.54 -13.90 -3.55
N GLY A 41 7.48 -14.58 -2.39
CA GLY A 41 6.30 -15.30 -1.94
C GLY A 41 5.07 -14.43 -1.76
N ASP A 42 5.25 -13.16 -1.48
CA ASP A 42 4.13 -12.21 -1.33
C ASP A 42 3.41 -11.99 -2.66
N TYR A 43 4.12 -12.15 -3.78
CA TYR A 43 3.53 -12.05 -5.11
C TYR A 43 2.43 -13.09 -5.31
N VAL A 44 2.60 -14.28 -4.74
CA VAL A 44 1.64 -15.38 -4.86
C VAL A 44 0.26 -14.96 -4.33
N HIS A 45 0.23 -14.20 -3.23
CA HIS A 45 -1.03 -13.67 -2.69
C HIS A 45 -1.68 -12.66 -3.63
N LEU A 46 -0.87 -11.85 -4.30
CA LEU A 46 -1.39 -10.86 -5.24
C LEU A 46 -1.93 -11.51 -6.51
N MET A 47 -1.40 -12.68 -6.88
CA MET A 47 -1.86 -13.42 -8.06
C MET A 47 -3.29 -13.93 -7.96
N GLN A 48 -3.88 -13.96 -6.77
CA GLN A 48 -5.22 -14.48 -6.57
C GLN A 48 -6.30 -13.62 -7.24
N GLU A 49 -6.00 -12.35 -7.48
CA GLU A 49 -6.93 -11.43 -8.12
C GLU A 49 -6.20 -10.58 -9.15
N GLU A 50 -6.69 -10.60 -10.39
CA GLU A 50 -6.10 -9.86 -11.49
C GLU A 50 -6.01 -8.36 -11.21
N GLN A 51 -7.00 -7.79 -10.53
CA GLN A 51 -7.00 -6.38 -10.18
C GLN A 51 -5.79 -5.97 -9.35
N ARG A 52 -5.27 -6.88 -8.52
CA ARG A 52 -4.08 -6.60 -7.72
C ARG A 52 -2.84 -6.51 -8.59
N LEU A 53 -2.77 -7.36 -9.63
CA LEU A 53 -1.62 -7.39 -10.54
C LEU A 53 -1.51 -6.11 -11.37
N GLU A 54 -2.62 -5.47 -11.68
CA GLU A 54 -2.63 -4.20 -12.41
C GLU A 54 -2.13 -3.03 -11.57
N ARG A 55 -2.00 -3.21 -10.26
CA ARG A 55 -1.72 -2.14 -9.30
C ARG A 55 -0.40 -2.30 -8.56
N ILE A 56 0.56 -3.00 -9.16
CA ILE A 56 1.88 -3.20 -8.52
C ILE A 56 2.56 -1.86 -8.24
N SER A 57 2.51 -0.93 -9.18
CA SER A 57 3.09 0.41 -9.00
C SER A 57 2.36 1.21 -7.91
N TRP A 58 1.08 0.91 -7.67
CA TRP A 58 0.32 1.54 -6.61
C TRP A 58 0.81 1.13 -5.22
N VAL A 59 1.35 -0.09 -5.10
CA VAL A 59 1.93 -0.56 -3.83
C VAL A 59 3.13 0.33 -3.47
N LEU A 60 4.03 0.54 -4.41
CA LEU A 60 5.21 1.39 -4.19
C LEU A 60 4.78 2.81 -3.83
N GLU A 61 3.86 3.39 -4.60
CA GLU A 61 3.38 4.75 -4.35
C GLU A 61 2.76 4.88 -2.96
N THR A 62 1.97 3.88 -2.54
CA THR A 62 1.29 3.91 -1.24
C THR A 62 2.27 3.78 -0.08
N LEU A 63 3.33 2.99 -0.23
CA LEU A 63 4.38 2.87 0.79
C LEU A 63 5.22 4.14 0.91
N THR A 64 5.51 4.79 -0.21
CA THR A 64 6.43 5.93 -0.25
C THR A 64 5.75 7.29 -0.16
N ASN A 65 4.46 7.38 -0.49
CA ASN A 65 3.72 8.64 -0.52
C ASN A 65 2.25 8.44 -0.10
N PRO A 66 1.98 7.88 1.09
CA PRO A 66 0.60 7.65 1.55
C PRO A 66 -0.04 8.94 2.04
N GLU A 67 -1.37 8.91 2.20
CA GLU A 67 -2.10 9.97 2.90
C GLU A 67 -1.95 9.82 4.41
N GLU A 68 -2.04 8.58 4.91
CA GLU A 68 -1.94 8.29 6.34
C GLU A 68 -1.50 6.86 6.57
N ILE A 69 -0.98 6.60 7.76
CA ILE A 69 -0.64 5.27 8.24
C ILE A 69 -1.33 5.09 9.59
N ARG A 70 -2.05 3.98 9.74
CA ARG A 70 -2.77 3.68 10.97
C ARG A 70 -2.37 2.32 11.51
N LYS A 71 -2.43 2.21 12.84
CA LYS A 71 -2.28 0.92 13.50
C LYS A 71 -3.50 0.07 13.21
N GLY A 72 -3.31 -1.25 13.07
CA GLY A 72 -4.43 -2.16 12.85
C GLY A 72 -5.45 -2.08 13.98
N HIS A 73 -6.73 -2.12 13.61
CA HIS A 73 -7.83 -2.00 14.58
C HIS A 73 -8.23 -3.35 15.19
N ARG A 74 -7.76 -4.47 14.63
CA ARG A 74 -8.12 -5.81 15.11
C ARG A 74 -7.19 -6.26 16.23
N LYS A 75 -7.78 -6.81 17.30
CA LYS A 75 -7.01 -7.32 18.42
C LYS A 75 -6.18 -8.55 18.06
N GLU A 76 -6.62 -9.30 17.04
CA GLU A 76 -5.94 -10.52 16.56
C GLU A 76 -4.64 -10.22 15.82
N THR A 77 -4.48 -8.99 15.35
CA THR A 77 -3.28 -8.56 14.61
C THR A 77 -2.73 -7.27 15.19
N PRO A 78 -2.23 -7.30 16.46
CA PRO A 78 -1.82 -6.07 17.15
C PRO A 78 -0.61 -5.38 16.54
N PHE A 79 0.17 -6.08 15.71
CA PHE A 79 1.36 -5.53 15.07
C PHE A 79 1.09 -5.07 13.63
N ARG A 80 -0.17 -5.07 13.19
CA ARG A 80 -0.55 -4.63 11.87
C ARG A 80 -0.49 -3.11 11.77
N GLU A 81 0.08 -2.63 10.67
CA GLU A 81 0.01 -1.23 10.28
C GLU A 81 -0.54 -1.15 8.86
N VAL A 82 -1.33 -0.12 8.57
CA VAL A 82 -2.01 0.01 7.28
C VAL A 82 -1.70 1.38 6.69
N TYR A 83 -1.14 1.38 5.49
CA TYR A 83 -0.93 2.58 4.70
C TYR A 83 -2.19 2.82 3.88
N ILE A 84 -2.70 4.03 3.91
CA ILE A 84 -3.91 4.42 3.18
C ILE A 84 -3.55 5.52 2.20
N ASN A 85 -3.95 5.36 0.95
CA ASN A 85 -3.71 6.37 -0.07
C ASN A 85 -4.92 6.46 -1.00
N ARG A 86 -4.97 7.53 -1.78
CA ARG A 86 -5.88 7.65 -2.91
C ARG A 86 -5.02 7.77 -4.15
N VAL A 87 -5.24 6.90 -5.12
CA VAL A 87 -4.42 6.83 -6.34
C VAL A 87 -5.29 7.14 -7.54
N TYR A 88 -4.75 7.93 -8.45
CA TYR A 88 -5.42 8.40 -9.65
C TYR A 88 -4.75 7.76 -10.86
N ARG A 89 -5.55 7.28 -11.81
CA ARG A 89 -5.03 6.56 -12.98
C ARG A 89 -4.40 7.47 -14.01
N SER A 90 -4.79 8.76 -14.02
CA SER A 90 -4.26 9.76 -14.95
C SER A 90 -4.47 11.15 -14.38
N GLU A 91 -3.93 12.15 -15.05
CA GLU A 91 -4.14 13.56 -14.69
C GLU A 91 -5.61 13.96 -14.79
N HIS A 92 -6.39 13.26 -15.62
CA HIS A 92 -7.81 13.56 -15.83
C HIS A 92 -8.72 12.77 -14.88
N ASP A 93 -8.18 11.87 -14.12
CA ASP A 93 -8.96 11.10 -13.13
C ASP A 93 -9.27 12.00 -11.94
N MET A 94 -10.52 12.39 -11.80
CA MET A 94 -10.93 13.35 -10.76
C MET A 94 -11.28 12.69 -9.44
N GLU A 95 -11.67 11.42 -9.46
CA GLU A 95 -12.12 10.73 -8.26
C GLU A 95 -11.03 9.92 -7.59
N GLY A 96 -10.22 9.23 -8.37
CA GLY A 96 -9.23 8.31 -7.84
C GLY A 96 -9.88 7.08 -7.20
N GLU A 97 -9.04 6.21 -6.67
CA GLU A 97 -9.47 5.04 -5.90
C GLU A 97 -8.71 4.99 -4.60
N PRO A 98 -9.39 4.64 -3.49
CA PRO A 98 -8.65 4.35 -2.26
C PRO A 98 -7.85 3.07 -2.45
N PHE A 99 -6.65 3.04 -1.87
CA PHE A 99 -5.79 1.86 -1.93
C PHE A 99 -5.09 1.70 -0.59
N VAL A 100 -4.96 0.46 -0.15
CA VAL A 100 -4.33 0.17 1.14
C VAL A 100 -3.24 -0.87 0.99
N VAL A 101 -2.20 -0.72 1.80
CA VAL A 101 -1.13 -1.71 1.94
C VAL A 101 -1.04 -2.05 3.43
N GLY A 102 -1.19 -3.33 3.75
CA GLY A 102 -1.05 -3.83 5.11
C GLY A 102 0.30 -4.47 5.34
N VAL A 103 0.93 -4.15 6.47
CA VAL A 103 2.22 -4.70 6.87
C VAL A 103 2.14 -5.16 8.33
N ASN A 104 3.04 -6.06 8.73
CA ASN A 104 3.19 -6.43 10.12
C ASN A 104 4.54 -5.93 10.63
N ARG A 105 4.52 -5.31 11.81
CA ARG A 105 5.76 -4.87 12.44
C ARG A 105 6.44 -6.07 13.07
N GLY A 106 7.67 -6.34 12.62
CA GLY A 106 8.50 -7.40 13.16
C GLY A 106 9.71 -6.83 13.89
N PHE A 107 10.60 -7.71 14.28
CA PHE A 107 11.80 -7.35 15.02
C PHE A 107 12.78 -6.50 14.20
N LEU A 108 12.92 -6.82 12.91
CA LEU A 108 13.88 -6.15 12.03
C LEU A 108 13.28 -5.01 11.21
N GLY A 109 11.97 -4.87 11.21
CA GLY A 109 11.28 -3.87 10.41
C GLY A 109 9.86 -4.31 10.14
N LEU A 110 9.34 -3.91 8.98
CA LEU A 110 7.96 -4.20 8.59
C LEU A 110 7.96 -5.27 7.52
N ASP A 111 6.99 -6.20 7.59
CA ASP A 111 6.83 -7.24 6.59
C ASP A 111 5.56 -6.99 5.78
N PHE A 112 5.67 -6.95 4.46
CA PHE A 112 4.53 -6.82 3.57
C PHE A 112 3.56 -7.99 3.77
N ARG A 113 2.25 -7.69 3.80
CA ARG A 113 1.23 -8.72 3.97
C ARG A 113 0.16 -8.68 2.89
N THR A 114 -0.35 -7.50 2.53
CA THR A 114 -1.45 -7.42 1.58
C THR A 114 -1.52 -6.03 0.94
N ALA A 115 -2.20 -5.94 -0.21
CA ALA A 115 -2.49 -4.68 -0.88
C ALA A 115 -3.77 -4.86 -1.69
N PHE A 116 -4.70 -3.91 -1.59
CA PHE A 116 -5.97 -4.01 -2.30
C PHE A 116 -6.75 -2.69 -2.28
N VAL A 117 -7.77 -2.62 -3.13
CA VAL A 117 -8.75 -1.54 -3.12
C VAL A 117 -9.80 -1.87 -2.06
N PRO A 118 -9.89 -1.10 -0.96
CA PRO A 118 -10.83 -1.40 0.11
C PRO A 118 -12.25 -0.99 -0.26
N ARG A 119 -13.24 -1.73 0.24
CA ARG A 119 -14.63 -1.28 0.22
C ARG A 119 -14.78 -0.10 1.19
N PRO A 120 -15.73 0.82 0.95
CA PRO A 120 -15.94 1.96 1.85
C PRO A 120 -16.12 1.58 3.32
N SER A 121 -16.87 0.51 3.58
CA SER A 121 -17.07 0.03 4.96
C SER A 121 -15.77 -0.44 5.61
N TYR A 122 -14.92 -1.10 4.86
CA TYR A 122 -13.62 -1.57 5.36
C TYR A 122 -12.69 -0.39 5.64
N LEU A 123 -12.69 0.60 4.75
CA LEU A 123 -11.89 1.81 4.94
C LEU A 123 -12.30 2.54 6.23
N THR A 124 -13.62 2.63 6.49
CA THR A 124 -14.12 3.19 7.74
C THR A 124 -13.59 2.42 8.96
N GLN A 125 -13.56 1.08 8.87
CA GLN A 125 -13.03 0.25 9.96
C GLN A 125 -11.53 0.49 10.19
N ILE A 126 -10.75 0.55 9.12
CA ILE A 126 -9.30 0.80 9.22
C ILE A 126 -9.04 2.13 9.92
N ARG A 127 -9.83 3.16 9.61
CA ARG A 127 -9.65 4.49 10.19
C ARG A 127 -10.01 4.60 11.65
N LYS A 128 -10.54 3.54 12.26
CA LYS A 128 -10.70 3.45 13.71
C LYS A 128 -9.40 3.16 14.44
N GLY A 129 -8.39 2.67 13.73
CA GLY A 129 -7.07 2.44 14.32
C GLY A 129 -6.35 3.74 14.62
N GLN A 130 -5.40 3.66 15.55
CA GLN A 130 -4.60 4.82 15.94
C GLN A 130 -3.83 5.40 14.76
N LEU A 131 -3.89 6.71 14.59
CA LEU A 131 -3.11 7.40 13.57
C LEU A 131 -1.64 7.40 13.97
N ILE A 132 -0.77 6.86 13.09
CA ILE A 132 0.66 6.79 13.32
C ILE A 132 1.37 7.92 12.56
N TRP A 133 0.92 8.18 11.35
CA TRP A 133 1.55 9.17 10.47
C TRP A 133 0.49 9.75 9.54
N LYS A 134 0.62 11.03 9.22
CA LYS A 134 -0.30 11.71 8.31
C LYS A 134 0.47 12.69 7.43
N ALA A 135 0.12 12.71 6.13
CA ALA A 135 0.71 13.65 5.19
C ALA A 135 0.30 15.07 5.53
N LYS A 136 1.19 16.02 5.28
CA LYS A 136 0.89 17.45 5.42
C LYS A 136 0.06 17.89 4.22
N ASN A 137 -0.93 18.72 4.51
CA ASN A 137 -1.76 19.33 3.47
C ASN A 137 -1.29 20.75 3.16
#